data_48d7834307a0f725264758aef423c1e8
#
_entry.id   48d7834307a0f725264758aef423c1e8
#
_cell.length_a   1.000
_cell.length_b   1.000
_cell.length_c   1.000
_cell.angle_alpha   90.00
_cell.angle_beta   90.00
_cell.angle_gamma   90.00
#
_symmetry.space_group_name_H-M   'P 1'
#
loop_
_entity.id
_entity.type
_entity.pdbx_description
1 polymer ?
#
loop_
_entity_poly.entity_id
_entity_poly.type
_entity_poly.pdbx_seq_one_letter_code
_entity_poly.pdbx_strand_id
1 'polypeptide(L)'
;MKNFVTALWVLMVAAVSAIIMLIPFVPGVSVMIADFTGFMADNLPFAAIAALILGLSLWLFFAQFRSHKPQMPSSVVLQAEGGEVRIALAAIDTLVRQAANQLKGVREVKTSFFRRNEGLGVHIRTTVSSEESIPDLTLQLQQKVTEHVHNVAGVKIEEIKVLVENVAVGMRNRVELR
;
A
#
# COMPACT_ATOMS: atom_id res chain seq x y z
N MET A 1 -1.38 -7.27 17.43
CA MET A 1 -0.19 -8.13 17.51
C MET A 1 1.04 -7.50 16.80
N LYS A 2 0.90 -6.87 15.62
CA LYS A 2 2.06 -6.27 14.89
C LYS A 2 2.75 -5.14 15.67
N ASN A 3 1.98 -4.27 16.31
CA ASN A 3 2.53 -3.14 17.08
C ASN A 3 3.30 -3.59 18.34
N PHE A 4 2.95 -4.75 18.88
CA PHE A 4 3.65 -5.32 20.02
C PHE A 4 5.02 -5.86 19.61
N VAL A 5 5.11 -6.54 18.48
CA VAL A 5 6.38 -7.06 17.95
C VAL A 5 7.33 -5.92 17.57
N THR A 6 6.83 -4.86 16.95
CA THR A 6 7.65 -3.67 16.63
C THR A 6 8.11 -2.94 17.88
N ALA A 7 7.26 -2.79 18.89
CA ALA A 7 7.63 -2.18 20.16
C ALA A 7 8.72 -2.99 20.89
N LEU A 8 8.58 -4.32 20.91
CA LEU A 8 9.57 -5.22 21.49
C LEU A 8 10.93 -5.10 20.77
N TRP A 9 10.90 -5.00 19.44
CA TRP A 9 12.11 -4.85 18.62
C TRP A 9 12.82 -3.53 18.88
N VAL A 10 12.08 -2.41 18.91
CA VAL A 10 12.62 -1.08 19.22
C VAL A 10 13.23 -1.06 20.61
N LEU A 11 12.59 -1.69 21.59
CA LEU A 11 13.08 -1.78 22.96
C LEU A 11 14.36 -2.61 23.03
N MET A 12 14.44 -3.72 22.31
CA MET A 12 15.64 -4.56 22.21
C MET A 12 16.82 -3.81 21.59
N VAL A 13 16.59 -3.09 20.47
CA VAL A 13 17.63 -2.28 19.82
C VAL A 13 18.09 -1.14 20.73
N ALA A 14 17.17 -0.47 21.43
CA ALA A 14 17.50 0.58 22.38
C ALA A 14 18.34 0.05 23.55
N ALA A 15 18.01 -1.15 24.08
CA ALA A 15 18.78 -1.78 25.14
C ALA A 15 20.20 -2.13 24.70
N VAL A 16 20.35 -2.72 23.51
CA VAL A 16 21.68 -3.02 22.94
C VAL A 16 22.49 -1.74 22.71
N SER A 17 21.87 -0.69 22.16
CA SER A 17 22.51 0.61 21.97
C SER A 17 22.98 1.23 23.30
N ALA A 18 22.17 1.13 24.34
CA ALA A 18 22.51 1.63 25.68
C ALA A 18 23.69 0.85 26.29
N ILE A 19 23.72 -0.47 26.10
CA ILE A 19 24.84 -1.31 26.55
C ILE A 19 26.14 -0.91 25.82
N ILE A 20 26.09 -0.76 24.50
CA ILE A 20 27.25 -0.34 23.69
C ILE A 20 27.76 1.04 24.14
N MET A 21 26.86 1.97 24.45
CA MET A 21 27.21 3.31 24.94
C MET A 21 27.89 3.29 26.31
N LEU A 22 27.58 2.29 27.15
CA LEU A 22 28.15 2.15 28.49
C LEU A 22 29.53 1.45 28.49
N ILE A 23 29.92 0.75 27.42
CA ILE A 23 31.17 0.01 27.31
C ILE A 23 32.40 0.87 27.69
N PRO A 24 32.59 2.13 27.19
CA PRO A 24 33.76 2.91 27.50
C PRO A 24 33.83 3.43 28.97
N PHE A 25 32.70 3.38 29.70
CA PHE A 25 32.62 3.88 31.07
C PHE A 25 32.83 2.80 32.13
N VAL A 26 32.81 1.52 31.76
CA VAL A 26 32.95 0.41 32.71
C VAL A 26 34.31 -0.28 32.51
N PRO A 27 35.27 -0.07 33.43
CA PRO A 27 36.55 -0.77 33.35
C PRO A 27 36.36 -2.28 33.46
N GLY A 28 36.93 -3.02 32.53
CA GLY A 28 36.84 -4.49 32.50
C GLY A 28 35.91 -5.04 31.41
N VAL A 29 34.96 -4.28 30.89
CA VAL A 29 34.10 -4.72 29.78
C VAL A 29 34.89 -4.88 28.48
N SER A 30 35.92 -4.05 28.27
CA SER A 30 36.82 -4.20 27.12
C SER A 30 37.63 -5.52 27.15
N VAL A 31 38.02 -5.98 28.31
CA VAL A 31 38.72 -7.26 28.49
C VAL A 31 37.76 -8.43 28.22
N MET A 32 36.54 -8.35 28.75
CA MET A 32 35.50 -9.36 28.54
C MET A 32 35.10 -9.48 27.08
N ILE A 33 35.05 -8.36 26.35
CA ILE A 33 34.77 -8.37 24.89
C ILE A 33 35.96 -8.98 24.12
N ALA A 34 37.19 -8.65 24.52
CA ALA A 34 38.40 -9.23 23.91
C ALA A 34 38.47 -10.75 24.10
N ASP A 35 38.19 -11.23 25.31
CA ASP A 35 38.12 -12.68 25.61
C ASP A 35 36.99 -13.37 24.82
N PHE A 36 35.81 -12.73 24.72
CA PHE A 36 34.69 -13.28 23.94
C PHE A 36 34.98 -13.32 22.43
N THR A 37 35.61 -12.29 21.88
CA THR A 37 36.02 -12.27 20.47
C THR A 37 37.13 -13.29 20.18
N GLY A 38 38.08 -13.47 21.10
CA GLY A 38 39.08 -14.51 21.02
C GLY A 38 38.49 -15.91 21.05
N PHE A 39 37.54 -16.16 21.97
CA PHE A 39 36.83 -17.44 22.05
C PHE A 39 36.05 -17.73 20.76
N MET A 40 35.41 -16.71 20.16
CA MET A 40 34.70 -16.85 18.88
C MET A 40 35.64 -17.14 17.70
N ALA A 41 36.84 -16.53 17.69
CA ALA A 41 37.83 -16.75 16.63
C ALA A 41 38.39 -18.17 16.66
N ASP A 42 38.61 -18.72 17.87
CA ASP A 42 39.15 -20.07 18.05
C ASP A 42 38.08 -21.17 17.85
N ASN A 43 36.80 -20.81 17.93
CA ASN A 43 35.71 -21.79 17.81
C ASN A 43 34.84 -21.51 16.57
N LEU A 44 35.28 -21.95 15.41
CA LEU A 44 34.63 -21.78 14.12
C LEU A 44 33.11 -22.09 14.11
N PRO A 45 32.61 -23.17 14.77
CA PRO A 45 31.18 -23.47 14.78
C PRO A 45 30.36 -22.44 15.50
N PHE A 46 30.86 -21.80 16.57
CA PHE A 46 30.14 -20.71 17.26
C PHE A 46 30.10 -19.42 16.43
N ALA A 47 31.19 -19.11 15.73
CA ALA A 47 31.24 -17.99 14.80
C ALA A 47 30.22 -18.16 13.64
N ALA A 48 30.09 -19.38 13.11
CA ALA A 48 29.14 -19.72 12.06
C ALA A 48 27.66 -19.54 12.54
N ILE A 49 27.36 -19.99 13.76
CA ILE A 49 26.03 -19.83 14.36
C ILE A 49 25.72 -18.33 14.57
N ALA A 50 26.66 -17.54 15.08
CA ALA A 50 26.51 -16.12 15.27
C ALA A 50 26.26 -15.38 13.94
N ALA A 51 27.00 -15.73 12.88
CA ALA A 51 26.82 -15.19 11.53
C ALA A 51 25.44 -15.54 10.95
N LEU A 52 24.95 -16.76 11.18
CA LEU A 52 23.63 -17.22 10.78
C LEU A 52 22.50 -16.41 11.46
N ILE A 53 22.62 -16.20 12.77
CA ILE A 53 21.66 -15.40 13.55
C ILE A 53 21.66 -13.96 13.07
N LEU A 54 22.83 -13.37 12.80
CA LEU A 54 22.98 -12.02 12.30
C LEU A 54 22.37 -11.87 10.90
N GLY A 55 22.63 -12.83 10.00
CA GLY A 55 22.04 -12.86 8.66
C GLY A 55 20.52 -12.97 8.70
N LEU A 56 19.98 -13.84 9.56
CA LEU A 56 18.53 -13.99 9.74
C LEU A 56 17.90 -12.70 10.31
N SER A 57 18.58 -12.05 11.25
CA SER A 57 18.14 -10.77 11.85
C SER A 57 18.08 -9.65 10.81
N LEU A 58 19.12 -9.52 9.98
CA LEU A 58 19.13 -8.56 8.88
C LEU A 58 18.04 -8.86 7.85
N TRP A 59 17.85 -10.10 7.49
CA TRP A 59 16.81 -10.50 6.55
C TRP A 59 15.41 -10.14 7.06
N LEU A 60 15.10 -10.42 8.34
CA LEU A 60 13.86 -10.04 8.98
C LEU A 60 13.68 -8.51 9.05
N PHE A 61 14.77 -7.79 9.32
CA PHE A 61 14.77 -6.33 9.34
C PHE A 61 14.40 -5.75 7.96
N PHE A 62 15.05 -6.19 6.90
CA PHE A 62 14.73 -5.76 5.54
C PHE A 62 13.35 -6.23 5.06
N ALA A 63 12.90 -7.40 5.52
CA ALA A 63 11.55 -7.88 5.22
C ALA A 63 10.45 -6.97 5.81
N GLN A 64 10.73 -6.30 6.93
CA GLN A 64 9.81 -5.30 7.50
C GLN A 64 9.70 -4.02 6.66
N PHE A 65 10.77 -3.62 5.97
CA PHE A 65 10.74 -2.47 5.04
C PHE A 65 10.06 -2.80 3.70
N ARG A 66 9.87 -4.07 3.37
CA ARG A 66 9.04 -4.43 2.24
C ARG A 66 7.61 -4.01 2.53
N SER A 67 7.26 -2.87 1.95
CA SER A 67 5.98 -2.17 2.05
C SER A 67 4.81 -3.11 2.32
N HIS A 68 4.21 -2.94 3.47
CA HIS A 68 2.83 -3.31 3.66
C HIS A 68 2.00 -2.51 2.66
N LYS A 69 1.61 -3.13 1.55
CA LYS A 69 0.42 -2.66 0.85
C LYS A 69 -0.69 -2.68 1.90
N PRO A 70 -1.33 -1.54 2.18
CA PRO A 70 -2.45 -1.53 3.13
C PRO A 70 -3.42 -2.62 2.66
N GLN A 71 -3.63 -3.63 3.50
CA GLN A 71 -4.66 -4.63 3.25
C GLN A 71 -5.97 -3.88 3.31
N MET A 72 -6.51 -3.58 2.14
CA MET A 72 -7.86 -3.04 2.05
C MET A 72 -8.84 -4.06 2.61
N PRO A 73 -9.85 -3.63 3.35
CA PRO A 73 -10.94 -4.51 3.70
C PRO A 73 -11.47 -5.13 2.39
N SER A 74 -11.59 -6.42 2.34
CA SER A 74 -12.06 -7.13 1.13
C SER A 74 -13.52 -6.85 0.81
N SER A 75 -14.27 -6.20 1.72
CA SER A 75 -15.70 -5.91 1.57
C SER A 75 -16.09 -4.63 2.33
N VAL A 76 -17.14 -3.99 1.85
CA VAL A 76 -17.86 -2.91 2.53
C VAL A 76 -19.09 -3.51 3.18
N VAL A 77 -19.31 -3.17 4.44
CA VAL A 77 -20.46 -3.63 5.22
C VAL A 77 -21.51 -2.51 5.19
N LEU A 78 -22.71 -2.85 4.74
CA LEU A 78 -23.88 -1.98 4.79
C LEU A 78 -24.90 -2.57 5.79
N GLN A 79 -25.44 -1.72 6.65
CA GLN A 79 -26.58 -2.09 7.48
C GLN A 79 -27.85 -1.78 6.70
N ALA A 80 -28.60 -2.81 6.33
CA ALA A 80 -29.92 -2.70 5.72
C ALA A 80 -30.98 -3.08 6.76
N GLU A 81 -32.23 -2.65 6.54
CA GLU A 81 -33.36 -2.96 7.44
C GLU A 81 -33.59 -4.45 7.68
N GLY A 82 -33.11 -5.33 6.78
CA GLY A 82 -33.21 -6.79 6.86
C GLY A 82 -31.95 -7.49 7.35
N GLY A 83 -30.89 -6.77 7.74
CA GLY A 83 -29.64 -7.37 8.21
C GLY A 83 -28.38 -6.75 7.60
N GLU A 84 -27.24 -7.38 7.87
CA GLU A 84 -25.93 -6.94 7.39
C GLU A 84 -25.68 -7.45 5.96
N VAL A 85 -25.44 -6.52 5.01
CA VAL A 85 -25.06 -6.84 3.64
C VAL A 85 -23.59 -6.54 3.44
N ARG A 86 -22.82 -7.52 2.98
CA ARG A 86 -21.39 -7.39 2.69
C ARG A 86 -21.17 -7.37 1.19
N ILE A 87 -20.69 -6.26 0.68
CA ILE A 87 -20.36 -6.09 -0.75
C ILE A 87 -18.86 -6.20 -0.93
N ALA A 88 -18.43 -7.12 -1.79
CA ALA A 88 -17.02 -7.27 -2.13
C ALA A 88 -16.52 -6.01 -2.86
N LEU A 89 -15.32 -5.54 -2.54
CA LEU A 89 -14.71 -4.41 -3.26
C LEU A 89 -14.51 -4.69 -4.75
N ALA A 90 -14.34 -5.96 -5.14
CA ALA A 90 -14.29 -6.35 -6.54
C ALA A 90 -15.60 -6.05 -7.29
N ALA A 91 -16.75 -6.16 -6.63
CA ALA A 91 -18.03 -5.78 -7.23
C ALA A 91 -18.11 -4.26 -7.41
N ILE A 92 -17.68 -3.48 -6.41
CA ILE A 92 -17.62 -2.03 -6.51
C ILE A 92 -16.64 -1.59 -7.61
N ASP A 93 -15.48 -2.25 -7.76
CA ASP A 93 -14.53 -2.03 -8.84
C ASP A 93 -15.18 -2.16 -10.22
N THR A 94 -15.98 -3.21 -10.39
CA THR A 94 -16.71 -3.45 -11.64
C THR A 94 -17.70 -2.32 -11.92
N LEU A 95 -18.45 -1.85 -10.92
CA LEU A 95 -19.41 -0.75 -11.07
C LEU A 95 -18.70 0.57 -11.41
N VAL A 96 -17.58 0.86 -10.75
CA VAL A 96 -16.79 2.06 -11.04
C VAL A 96 -16.28 2.06 -12.47
N ARG A 97 -15.72 0.92 -12.93
CA ARG A 97 -15.24 0.77 -14.32
C ARG A 97 -16.38 0.87 -15.32
N GLN A 98 -17.52 0.26 -15.01
CA GLN A 98 -18.69 0.33 -15.89
C GLN A 98 -19.19 1.77 -16.05
N ALA A 99 -19.29 2.52 -14.96
CA ALA A 99 -19.68 3.92 -15.00
C ALA A 99 -18.67 4.78 -15.78
N ALA A 100 -17.37 4.56 -15.54
CA ALA A 100 -16.31 5.30 -16.19
C ALA A 100 -16.25 5.04 -17.70
N ASN A 101 -16.41 3.78 -18.13
CA ASN A 101 -16.38 3.39 -19.55
C ASN A 101 -17.61 3.91 -20.36
N GLN A 102 -18.67 4.36 -19.69
CA GLN A 102 -19.81 5.01 -20.37
C GLN A 102 -19.49 6.45 -20.83
N LEU A 103 -18.41 7.04 -20.31
CA LEU A 103 -18.04 8.41 -20.68
C LEU A 103 -17.17 8.40 -21.95
N LYS A 104 -17.57 9.23 -22.90
CA LYS A 104 -16.75 9.48 -24.09
C LYS A 104 -15.44 10.14 -23.65
N GLY A 105 -14.33 9.71 -24.24
CA GLY A 105 -13.00 10.25 -23.90
C GLY A 105 -12.23 9.49 -22.82
N VAL A 106 -12.87 8.64 -22.04
CA VAL A 106 -12.19 7.72 -21.10
C VAL A 106 -11.77 6.45 -21.86
N ARG A 107 -10.48 6.09 -21.77
CA ARG A 107 -9.94 4.94 -22.50
C ARG A 107 -9.59 3.78 -21.59
N GLU A 108 -8.73 4.00 -20.65
CA GLU A 108 -8.26 2.96 -19.72
C GLU A 108 -8.59 3.42 -18.30
N VAL A 109 -9.16 2.53 -17.49
CA VAL A 109 -9.54 2.82 -16.12
C VAL A 109 -8.93 1.80 -15.19
N LYS A 110 -8.09 2.27 -14.27
CA LYS A 110 -7.56 1.51 -13.14
C LYS A 110 -8.08 2.11 -11.87
N THR A 111 -8.62 1.29 -11.00
CA THR A 111 -9.19 1.72 -9.73
C THR A 111 -8.39 1.20 -8.57
N SER A 112 -8.34 1.97 -7.52
CA SER A 112 -7.88 1.53 -6.21
C SER A 112 -8.72 2.20 -5.14
N PHE A 113 -8.91 1.51 -4.01
CA PHE A 113 -9.77 1.97 -2.94
C PHE A 113 -8.92 2.36 -1.74
N PHE A 114 -9.41 3.29 -0.94
CA PHE A 114 -8.81 3.66 0.33
C PHE A 114 -9.90 3.95 1.36
N ARG A 115 -9.54 3.83 2.61
CA ARG A 115 -10.49 4.14 3.69
C ARG A 115 -10.38 5.62 4.03
N ARG A 116 -11.53 6.30 4.11
CA ARG A 116 -11.61 7.68 4.56
C ARG A 116 -12.64 7.77 5.68
N ASN A 117 -12.22 8.21 6.87
CA ASN A 117 -13.08 8.29 8.05
C ASN A 117 -13.94 7.03 8.22
N GLU A 118 -15.23 7.14 7.98
CA GLU A 118 -16.20 6.05 8.07
C GLU A 118 -16.63 5.50 6.70
N GLY A 119 -16.13 6.09 5.58
CA GLY A 119 -16.58 5.75 4.24
C GLY A 119 -15.50 5.20 3.32
N LEU A 120 -15.91 4.97 2.08
CA LEU A 120 -15.08 4.46 1.00
C LEU A 120 -14.57 5.61 0.14
N GLY A 121 -13.23 5.69 -0.02
CA GLY A 121 -12.59 6.52 -1.02
C GLY A 121 -12.18 5.70 -2.25
N VAL A 122 -12.28 6.30 -3.42
CA VAL A 122 -11.92 5.69 -4.70
C VAL A 122 -10.84 6.53 -5.38
N HIS A 123 -9.76 5.89 -5.79
CA HIS A 123 -8.74 6.50 -6.63
C HIS A 123 -8.83 5.91 -8.02
N ILE A 124 -9.16 6.73 -8.99
CA ILE A 124 -9.31 6.36 -10.40
C ILE A 124 -8.10 6.88 -11.17
N ARG A 125 -7.39 5.99 -11.84
CA ARG A 125 -6.36 6.36 -12.81
C ARG A 125 -6.90 6.08 -14.19
N THR A 126 -6.80 7.06 -15.08
CA THR A 126 -7.37 6.94 -16.40
C THR A 126 -6.49 7.58 -17.47
N THR A 127 -6.59 7.05 -18.67
CA THR A 127 -6.10 7.68 -19.89
C THR A 127 -7.27 8.34 -20.60
N VAL A 128 -7.15 9.61 -20.94
CA VAL A 128 -8.20 10.37 -21.61
C VAL A 128 -7.85 10.67 -23.07
N SER A 129 -8.86 10.90 -23.91
CA SER A 129 -8.68 11.38 -25.27
C SER A 129 -8.32 12.87 -25.28
N SER A 130 -7.48 13.30 -26.22
CA SER A 130 -7.08 14.70 -26.38
C SER A 130 -8.20 15.64 -26.89
N GLU A 131 -9.35 15.09 -27.23
CA GLU A 131 -10.47 15.85 -27.81
C GLU A 131 -11.40 16.45 -26.74
N GLU A 132 -11.27 16.04 -25.49
CA GLU A 132 -12.18 16.41 -24.38
C GLU A 132 -11.47 17.34 -23.39
N SER A 133 -12.22 18.22 -22.75
CA SER A 133 -11.75 19.05 -21.65
C SER A 133 -11.51 18.18 -20.41
N ILE A 134 -10.25 18.08 -19.98
CA ILE A 134 -9.89 17.27 -18.81
C ILE A 134 -10.65 17.66 -17.54
N PRO A 135 -10.81 18.96 -17.19
CA PRO A 135 -11.57 19.35 -16.02
C PRO A 135 -13.03 18.89 -16.08
N ASP A 136 -13.70 19.11 -17.22
CA ASP A 136 -15.11 18.77 -17.39
C ASP A 136 -15.33 17.25 -17.36
N LEU A 137 -14.43 16.51 -18.03
CA LEU A 137 -14.47 15.05 -18.03
C LEU A 137 -14.25 14.48 -16.62
N THR A 138 -13.37 15.09 -15.84
CA THR A 138 -13.11 14.68 -14.46
C THR A 138 -14.32 14.89 -13.57
N LEU A 139 -15.01 16.01 -13.69
CA LEU A 139 -16.24 16.29 -12.96
C LEU A 139 -17.36 15.31 -13.33
N GLN A 140 -17.57 15.07 -14.62
CA GLN A 140 -18.54 14.10 -15.10
C GLN A 140 -18.24 12.69 -14.60
N LEU A 141 -16.96 12.30 -14.60
CA LEU A 141 -16.51 11.00 -14.10
C LEU A 141 -16.81 10.83 -12.61
N GLN A 142 -16.51 11.84 -11.80
CA GLN A 142 -16.79 11.83 -10.36
C GLN A 142 -18.30 11.70 -10.09
N GLN A 143 -19.11 12.50 -10.75
CA GLN A 143 -20.56 12.48 -10.59
C GLN A 143 -21.15 11.13 -11.02
N LYS A 144 -20.80 10.66 -12.23
CA LYS A 144 -21.33 9.42 -12.79
C LYS A 144 -20.97 8.21 -11.94
N VAL A 145 -19.73 8.13 -11.46
CA VAL A 145 -19.27 7.03 -10.60
C VAL A 145 -20.00 7.07 -9.26
N THR A 146 -20.11 8.24 -8.63
CA THR A 146 -20.81 8.38 -7.35
C THR A 146 -22.25 7.94 -7.45
N GLU A 147 -22.97 8.43 -8.47
CA GLU A 147 -24.38 8.13 -8.70
C GLU A 147 -24.58 6.64 -9.02
N HIS A 148 -23.78 6.07 -9.93
CA HIS A 148 -23.92 4.69 -10.34
C HIS A 148 -23.67 3.71 -9.20
N VAL A 149 -22.59 3.91 -8.43
CA VAL A 149 -22.27 3.04 -7.29
C VAL A 149 -23.32 3.19 -6.18
N HIS A 150 -23.80 4.41 -5.92
CA HIS A 150 -24.85 4.62 -4.93
C HIS A 150 -26.15 3.92 -5.32
N ASN A 151 -26.59 4.09 -6.58
CA ASN A 151 -27.87 3.56 -7.05
C ASN A 151 -27.87 2.03 -7.14
N VAL A 152 -26.74 1.39 -7.50
CA VAL A 152 -26.69 -0.05 -7.71
C VAL A 152 -26.28 -0.79 -6.42
N ALA A 153 -25.32 -0.27 -5.68
CA ALA A 153 -24.77 -0.95 -4.51
C ALA A 153 -25.20 -0.32 -3.16
N GLY A 154 -25.87 0.84 -3.16
CA GLY A 154 -26.20 1.56 -1.93
C GLY A 154 -24.99 2.10 -1.18
N VAL A 155 -23.79 1.99 -1.75
CA VAL A 155 -22.55 2.41 -1.11
C VAL A 155 -22.32 3.89 -1.34
N LYS A 156 -22.10 4.64 -0.25
CA LYS A 156 -21.71 6.04 -0.33
C LYS A 156 -20.19 6.16 -0.51
N ILE A 157 -19.78 6.77 -1.61
CA ILE A 157 -18.39 7.15 -1.82
C ILE A 157 -18.17 8.55 -1.23
N GLU A 158 -17.21 8.69 -0.32
CA GLU A 158 -16.90 9.96 0.33
C GLU A 158 -15.95 10.84 -0.49
N GLU A 159 -15.00 10.21 -1.17
CA GLU A 159 -14.00 10.92 -1.95
C GLU A 159 -13.61 10.15 -3.20
N ILE A 160 -13.58 10.83 -4.34
CA ILE A 160 -13.05 10.29 -5.59
C ILE A 160 -11.87 11.16 -6.03
N LYS A 161 -10.68 10.53 -6.08
CA LYS A 161 -9.47 11.13 -6.64
C LYS A 161 -9.27 10.62 -8.05
N VAL A 162 -9.19 11.53 -9.01
CA VAL A 162 -8.93 11.17 -10.41
C VAL A 162 -7.52 11.61 -10.77
N LEU A 163 -6.74 10.66 -11.29
CA LEU A 163 -5.42 10.89 -11.85
C LEU A 163 -5.46 10.58 -13.34
N VAL A 164 -5.23 11.60 -14.16
CA VAL A 164 -5.05 11.43 -15.60
C VAL A 164 -3.58 11.08 -15.84
N GLU A 165 -3.30 9.83 -16.22
CA GLU A 165 -1.92 9.35 -16.43
C GLU A 165 -1.41 9.68 -17.83
N ASN A 166 -2.30 9.67 -18.82
CA ASN A 166 -1.91 9.91 -20.20
C ASN A 166 -3.06 10.52 -21.00
N VAL A 167 -2.69 11.20 -22.10
CA VAL A 167 -3.64 11.73 -23.07
C VAL A 167 -3.41 10.99 -24.38
N ALA A 168 -4.36 10.13 -24.75
CA ALA A 168 -4.30 9.40 -26.00
C ALA A 168 -4.59 10.35 -27.17
N VAL A 169 -3.58 10.61 -27.98
CA VAL A 169 -3.75 11.31 -29.25
C VAL A 169 -4.47 10.35 -30.20
N GLY A 170 -5.66 10.72 -30.66
CA GLY A 170 -6.38 9.95 -31.65
C GLY A 170 -5.52 9.74 -32.88
N MET A 171 -5.21 8.49 -33.22
CA MET A 171 -4.63 8.20 -34.54
C MET A 171 -5.69 8.58 -35.57
N ARG A 172 -5.53 9.75 -36.19
CA ARG A 172 -6.22 10.09 -37.41
C ARG A 172 -5.84 9.03 -38.43
N ASN A 173 -6.76 8.14 -38.78
CA ASN A 173 -6.61 7.25 -39.92
C ASN A 173 -6.22 8.12 -41.12
N ARG A 174 -4.94 8.06 -41.48
CA ARG A 174 -4.49 8.59 -42.75
C ARG A 174 -5.12 7.70 -43.82
N VAL A 175 -6.26 8.11 -44.32
CA VAL A 175 -6.82 7.52 -45.54
C VAL A 175 -5.81 7.78 -46.62
N GLU A 176 -5.02 6.77 -46.97
CA GLU A 176 -4.25 6.77 -48.19
C GLU A 176 -5.23 6.77 -49.37
N LEU A 177 -5.42 7.95 -49.95
CA LEU A 177 -6.02 8.06 -51.26
C LEU A 177 -5.00 7.50 -52.28
N ARG A 178 -5.34 6.40 -52.84
CA ARG A 178 -4.66 5.81 -54.00
C ARG A 178 -5.42 6.22 -55.23
#